data_9997f15071c6d94d0480a86c28ec4436
#
_entry.id   9997f15071c6d94d0480a86c28ec4436
#
_cell.length_a   1.000
_cell.length_b   1.000
_cell.length_c   1.000
_cell.angle_alpha   90.00
_cell.angle_beta   90.00
_cell.angle_gamma   90.00
#
_symmetry.space_group_name_H-M   'P 1'
#
loop_
_entity.id
_entity.type
_entity.pdbx_description
1 polymer ?
#
loop_
_entity_poly.entity_id
_entity_poly.type
_entity_poly.pdbx_seq_one_letter_code
_entity_poly.pdbx_strand_id
1 'polypeptide(L)'
;NKSDEAINEWKQNYLSILDNAEKYNLNAIIFQIRPCNDAFYPSKYNPWSEFLFAYGKDPGWDPLEWMIEVTHERGIEYHAWMNPYRASLTMSTSIVQSTGSSVRNVYDYDNDALQKSKHETFSDLKANCEKAYDGTDVDNPVFATGEELEHNVVMGTENKYVLNPASENTIEHLENTIREVVENYDIDGIHFDDYFYPDDAGYLSIGSNSNFKGLTFSTESIIDYQDYQNYLSNGGSLDIYNWRRENVNQLIERLSILIRNLNQTREKPCAFGISPSGRWAPSIESCPAGSHRGAEGGMSGTCNNYYSYSDLFADTKKWVDEEWIDYLIPQAYTQLLDGYREIMDWWSEKMVNSPVKLYAGTALYQLDEWGNQDEVYYQVRYNQSTGNRVDGYSLFSYKNMNIGKGKIGMNYMHTLAWKTNALTPTYDFYNYKHTIEKNASVLKIEELSEKNYRLTYDIVNDAKGYALYKIISNDEIVNGEIDASKLYKMN
;
A
#
# COMPACT_ATOMS: atom_id res chain seq x y z
N ASN A 1 -9.98 -9.54 -28.39
CA ASN A 1 -11.38 -9.51 -27.95
C ASN A 1 -11.57 -10.60 -26.91
N LYS A 2 -11.54 -10.22 -25.65
CA LYS A 2 -12.08 -11.13 -24.63
C LYS A 2 -13.59 -11.06 -24.75
N SER A 3 -14.21 -12.26 -24.70
CA SER A 3 -15.64 -12.38 -24.79
C SER A 3 -16.28 -11.62 -23.63
N ASP A 4 -17.44 -11.06 -23.84
CA ASP A 4 -18.29 -10.47 -22.78
C ASP A 4 -18.46 -11.43 -21.59
N GLU A 5 -18.38 -12.73 -21.84
CA GLU A 5 -18.41 -13.78 -20.85
C GLU A 5 -17.23 -13.70 -19.84
N ALA A 6 -16.00 -13.50 -20.32
CA ALA A 6 -14.83 -13.36 -19.43
C ALA A 6 -14.88 -12.07 -18.58
N ILE A 7 -15.41 -10.99 -19.15
CA ILE A 7 -15.63 -9.73 -18.41
C ILE A 7 -16.71 -9.96 -17.33
N ASN A 8 -17.79 -10.64 -17.68
CA ASN A 8 -18.86 -10.93 -16.73
C ASN A 8 -18.38 -11.85 -15.61
N GLU A 9 -17.59 -12.88 -15.92
CA GLU A 9 -17.00 -13.75 -14.91
C GLU A 9 -16.09 -12.95 -13.95
N TRP A 10 -15.26 -12.07 -14.48
CA TRP A 10 -14.40 -11.19 -13.67
C TRP A 10 -15.22 -10.29 -12.75
N LYS A 11 -16.31 -9.68 -13.29
CA LYS A 11 -17.25 -8.86 -12.51
C LYS A 11 -17.93 -9.68 -11.41
N GLN A 12 -18.37 -10.89 -11.69
CA GLN A 12 -18.99 -11.75 -10.68
C GLN A 12 -18.01 -12.14 -9.57
N ASN A 13 -16.74 -12.39 -9.91
CA ASN A 13 -15.71 -12.64 -8.92
C ASN A 13 -15.51 -11.44 -7.99
N TYR A 14 -15.48 -10.21 -8.54
CA TYR A 14 -15.38 -9.01 -7.72
C TYR A 14 -16.62 -8.80 -6.84
N LEU A 15 -17.83 -8.96 -7.36
CA LEU A 15 -19.07 -8.87 -6.57
C LEU A 15 -19.07 -9.87 -5.41
N SER A 16 -18.50 -11.07 -5.59
CA SER A 16 -18.35 -12.05 -4.52
C SER A 16 -17.41 -11.57 -3.39
N ILE A 17 -16.44 -10.72 -3.72
CA ILE A 17 -15.60 -10.06 -2.69
C ILE A 17 -16.47 -9.13 -1.84
N LEU A 18 -17.31 -8.32 -2.48
CA LEU A 18 -18.20 -7.39 -1.79
C LEU A 18 -19.26 -8.12 -0.94
N ASP A 19 -19.84 -9.19 -1.47
CA ASP A 19 -20.79 -10.03 -0.71
C ASP A 19 -20.19 -10.57 0.59
N ASN A 20 -18.91 -10.96 0.54
CA ASN A 20 -18.19 -11.40 1.73
C ASN A 20 -17.82 -10.23 2.66
N ALA A 21 -17.49 -9.07 2.12
CA ALA A 21 -17.23 -7.88 2.93
C ALA A 21 -18.49 -7.47 3.72
N GLU A 22 -19.64 -7.38 3.06
CA GLU A 22 -20.93 -7.12 3.74
C GLU A 22 -21.26 -8.19 4.77
N LYS A 23 -21.09 -9.47 4.42
CA LYS A 23 -21.34 -10.60 5.32
C LYS A 23 -20.56 -10.50 6.63
N TYR A 24 -19.35 -10.00 6.59
CA TYR A 24 -18.46 -9.90 7.76
C TYR A 24 -18.41 -8.50 8.36
N ASN A 25 -19.31 -7.59 7.97
CA ASN A 25 -19.36 -6.20 8.41
C ASN A 25 -18.06 -5.42 8.17
N LEU A 26 -17.37 -5.71 7.05
CA LEU A 26 -16.21 -4.94 6.63
C LEU A 26 -16.68 -3.67 5.92
N ASN A 27 -16.00 -2.56 6.17
CA ASN A 27 -16.39 -1.23 5.71
C ASN A 27 -15.40 -0.58 4.75
N ALA A 28 -14.32 -1.25 4.41
CA ALA A 28 -13.34 -0.80 3.42
C ALA A 28 -12.72 -1.98 2.67
N ILE A 29 -12.37 -1.74 1.40
CA ILE A 29 -11.57 -2.67 0.58
C ILE A 29 -10.31 -1.95 0.14
N ILE A 30 -9.17 -2.60 0.32
CA ILE A 30 -7.87 -2.19 -0.22
C ILE A 30 -7.58 -3.12 -1.39
N PHE A 31 -7.74 -2.61 -2.63
CA PHE A 31 -7.62 -3.41 -3.84
C PHE A 31 -6.43 -2.96 -4.69
N GLN A 32 -5.57 -3.92 -5.09
CA GLN A 32 -4.36 -3.61 -5.85
C GLN A 32 -4.69 -3.31 -7.31
N ILE A 33 -4.49 -2.06 -7.71
CA ILE A 33 -4.74 -1.57 -9.07
C ILE A 33 -3.47 -1.32 -9.87
N ARG A 34 -2.30 -1.34 -9.22
CA ARG A 34 -1.00 -1.13 -9.83
C ARG A 34 0.04 -2.06 -9.19
N PRO A 35 0.05 -3.36 -9.58
CA PRO A 35 0.97 -4.34 -8.98
C PRO A 35 2.42 -4.22 -9.45
N CYS A 36 2.68 -3.82 -10.70
CA CYS A 36 4.00 -3.88 -11.33
C CYS A 36 4.25 -2.75 -12.34
N ASN A 37 4.10 -1.51 -11.93
CA ASN A 37 4.21 -0.34 -12.83
C ASN A 37 3.28 -0.46 -14.04
N ASP A 38 2.09 -0.93 -13.80
CA ASP A 38 1.01 -1.19 -14.75
C ASP A 38 -0.31 -0.66 -14.18
N ALA A 39 -1.43 -0.83 -14.87
CA ALA A 39 -2.69 -0.27 -14.43
C ALA A 39 -3.89 -1.20 -14.69
N PHE A 40 -4.89 -1.16 -13.78
CA PHE A 40 -6.21 -1.75 -13.95
C PHE A 40 -7.25 -0.71 -14.43
N TYR A 41 -6.78 0.37 -15.03
CA TYR A 41 -7.58 1.50 -15.50
C TYR A 41 -6.94 2.13 -16.74
N PRO A 42 -7.67 2.89 -17.56
CA PRO A 42 -7.10 3.65 -18.67
C PRO A 42 -6.09 4.68 -18.12
N SER A 43 -4.81 4.45 -18.35
CA SER A 43 -3.73 5.31 -17.86
C SER A 43 -2.95 5.92 -19.02
N LYS A 44 -2.50 7.17 -18.85
CA LYS A 44 -1.55 7.83 -19.76
C LYS A 44 -0.11 7.46 -19.44
N TYR A 45 0.14 6.94 -18.24
CA TYR A 45 1.49 6.75 -17.70
C TYR A 45 1.86 5.28 -17.52
N ASN A 46 0.88 4.39 -17.43
CA ASN A 46 1.11 2.98 -17.15
C ASN A 46 0.38 2.10 -18.15
N PRO A 47 0.99 1.01 -18.65
CA PRO A 47 0.32 0.05 -19.52
C PRO A 47 -0.75 -0.74 -18.77
N TRP A 48 -1.71 -1.29 -19.51
CA TRP A 48 -2.67 -2.24 -18.97
C TRP A 48 -1.98 -3.46 -18.36
N SER A 49 -2.41 -3.84 -17.16
CA SER A 49 -1.83 -4.95 -16.41
C SER A 49 -2.12 -6.31 -17.07
N GLU A 50 -1.13 -7.20 -17.05
CA GLU A 50 -1.30 -8.60 -17.45
C GLU A 50 -2.22 -9.39 -16.52
N PHE A 51 -2.33 -8.96 -15.24
CA PHE A 51 -3.20 -9.59 -14.26
C PHE A 51 -4.67 -9.33 -14.51
N LEU A 52 -4.99 -8.30 -15.29
CA LEU A 52 -6.35 -8.03 -15.71
C LEU A 52 -6.75 -8.97 -16.87
N PHE A 53 -5.99 -8.90 -17.97
CA PHE A 53 -6.23 -9.76 -19.14
C PHE A 53 -4.95 -10.10 -19.91
N ALA A 54 -4.31 -9.11 -20.53
CA ALA A 54 -3.06 -9.25 -21.24
C ALA A 54 -2.32 -7.93 -21.18
N TYR A 55 -1.02 -8.02 -20.99
CA TYR A 55 -0.15 -6.86 -20.88
C TYR A 55 -0.36 -5.86 -22.03
N GLY A 56 -0.51 -4.58 -21.67
CA GLY A 56 -0.66 -3.46 -22.60
C GLY A 56 -1.92 -3.52 -23.48
N LYS A 57 -2.88 -4.39 -23.18
CA LYS A 57 -4.11 -4.54 -23.99
C LYS A 57 -5.32 -3.96 -23.27
N ASP A 58 -5.89 -2.94 -23.89
CA ASP A 58 -7.15 -2.34 -23.47
C ASP A 58 -8.26 -3.41 -23.43
N PRO A 59 -8.91 -3.61 -22.27
CA PRO A 59 -10.03 -4.53 -22.13
C PRO A 59 -11.32 -4.02 -22.75
N GLY A 60 -11.37 -2.76 -23.21
CA GLY A 60 -12.53 -2.11 -23.80
C GLY A 60 -13.54 -1.56 -22.79
N TRP A 61 -13.17 -1.43 -21.53
CA TRP A 61 -13.98 -0.85 -20.45
C TRP A 61 -13.06 -0.40 -19.31
N ASP A 62 -13.57 0.40 -18.37
CA ASP A 62 -12.83 0.84 -17.19
C ASP A 62 -13.15 -0.04 -15.98
N PRO A 63 -12.24 -0.97 -15.59
CA PRO A 63 -12.45 -1.82 -14.42
C PRO A 63 -12.46 -1.04 -13.11
N LEU A 64 -11.63 0.00 -12.98
CA LEU A 64 -11.49 0.76 -11.74
C LEU A 64 -12.75 1.58 -11.45
N GLU A 65 -13.26 2.31 -12.45
CA GLU A 65 -14.50 3.07 -12.31
C GLU A 65 -15.65 2.16 -11.84
N TRP A 66 -15.82 1.02 -12.53
CA TRP A 66 -16.86 0.07 -12.18
C TRP A 66 -16.69 -0.54 -10.77
N MET A 67 -15.45 -0.88 -10.36
CA MET A 67 -15.18 -1.41 -9.02
C MET A 67 -15.55 -0.40 -7.94
N ILE A 68 -15.20 0.86 -8.12
CA ILE A 68 -15.51 1.95 -7.17
C ILE A 68 -17.03 2.11 -7.06
N GLU A 69 -17.73 2.21 -8.20
CA GLU A 69 -19.19 2.36 -8.24
C GLU A 69 -19.90 1.27 -7.43
N VAL A 70 -19.65 -0.02 -7.77
CA VAL A 70 -20.33 -1.13 -7.09
C VAL A 70 -19.90 -1.33 -5.63
N THR A 71 -18.73 -0.83 -5.24
CA THR A 71 -18.26 -0.85 -3.85
C THR A 71 -18.98 0.23 -3.04
N HIS A 72 -19.08 1.44 -3.58
CA HIS A 72 -19.80 2.55 -2.94
C HIS A 72 -21.30 2.30 -2.85
N GLU A 73 -21.91 1.63 -3.84
CA GLU A 73 -23.32 1.20 -3.77
C GLU A 73 -23.62 0.33 -2.54
N ARG A 74 -22.61 -0.33 -1.99
CA ARG A 74 -22.70 -1.14 -0.77
C ARG A 74 -22.29 -0.41 0.51
N GLY A 75 -21.91 0.88 0.38
CA GLY A 75 -21.43 1.70 1.51
C GLY A 75 -20.08 1.24 2.06
N ILE A 76 -19.22 0.72 1.20
CA ILE A 76 -17.87 0.25 1.50
C ILE A 76 -16.87 1.23 0.87
N GLU A 77 -15.85 1.65 1.61
CA GLU A 77 -14.77 2.49 1.06
C GLU A 77 -13.85 1.70 0.12
N TYR A 78 -13.38 2.37 -0.93
CA TYR A 78 -12.45 1.81 -1.91
C TYR A 78 -11.08 2.50 -1.80
N HIS A 79 -10.08 1.77 -1.33
CA HIS A 79 -8.70 2.23 -1.27
C HIS A 79 -7.88 1.60 -2.41
N ALA A 80 -7.34 2.44 -3.27
CA ALA A 80 -6.55 2.04 -4.42
C ALA A 80 -5.12 1.67 -3.99
N TRP A 81 -4.81 0.38 -3.94
CA TRP A 81 -3.48 -0.09 -3.59
C TRP A 81 -2.57 -0.10 -4.81
N MET A 82 -1.45 0.58 -4.66
CA MET A 82 -0.37 0.65 -5.63
C MET A 82 0.95 0.23 -4.99
N ASN A 83 1.73 -0.56 -5.71
CA ASN A 83 3.13 -0.75 -5.34
C ASN A 83 3.94 0.40 -5.95
N PRO A 84 4.68 1.21 -5.17
CA PRO A 84 5.36 2.38 -5.72
C PRO A 84 6.49 2.02 -6.69
N TYR A 85 7.36 1.11 -6.32
CA TYR A 85 8.59 0.89 -7.06
C TYR A 85 8.66 -0.42 -7.85
N ARG A 86 7.83 -1.40 -7.52
CA ARG A 86 7.91 -2.70 -8.19
C ARG A 86 7.55 -2.60 -9.67
N ALA A 87 8.50 -2.95 -10.53
CA ALA A 87 8.31 -2.95 -11.98
C ALA A 87 8.08 -4.36 -12.55
N SER A 88 8.44 -5.42 -11.81
CA SER A 88 8.15 -6.80 -12.19
C SER A 88 8.10 -7.75 -10.99
N LEU A 89 7.48 -8.92 -11.18
CA LEU A 89 7.52 -10.01 -10.19
C LEU A 89 8.74 -10.92 -10.35
N THR A 90 9.34 -10.96 -11.54
CA THR A 90 10.49 -11.82 -11.84
C THR A 90 11.42 -11.15 -12.82
N MET A 91 12.72 -11.48 -12.76
CA MET A 91 13.71 -11.17 -13.80
C MET A 91 13.93 -12.36 -14.73
N SER A 92 12.90 -13.13 -15.05
CA SER A 92 13.06 -14.26 -15.98
C SER A 92 13.51 -13.73 -17.33
N THR A 93 14.68 -14.20 -17.80
CA THR A 93 15.18 -13.87 -19.13
C THR A 93 14.23 -14.29 -20.24
N SER A 94 13.42 -15.30 -20.03
CA SER A 94 12.36 -15.72 -20.96
C SER A 94 11.22 -14.71 -21.02
N ILE A 95 10.87 -14.08 -19.95
CA ILE A 95 9.85 -13.02 -19.91
C ILE A 95 10.41 -11.75 -20.60
N VAL A 96 11.65 -11.38 -20.30
CA VAL A 96 12.31 -10.24 -20.95
C VAL A 96 12.52 -10.47 -22.45
N GLN A 97 12.84 -11.70 -22.86
CA GLN A 97 13.08 -12.03 -24.26
C GLN A 97 11.80 -12.30 -25.07
N SER A 98 10.79 -12.92 -24.47
CA SER A 98 9.58 -13.31 -25.19
C SER A 98 8.50 -12.24 -25.20
N THR A 99 8.45 -11.38 -24.18
CA THR A 99 7.44 -10.33 -24.04
C THR A 99 8.03 -8.94 -23.85
N GLY A 100 9.31 -8.82 -23.54
CA GLY A 100 9.96 -7.57 -23.14
C GLY A 100 9.38 -7.01 -21.84
N SER A 101 8.85 -7.85 -20.96
CA SER A 101 7.73 -7.48 -20.13
C SER A 101 8.01 -6.49 -19.00
N SER A 102 9.10 -6.62 -18.28
CA SER A 102 9.24 -5.82 -17.05
C SER A 102 9.94 -4.49 -17.28
N VAL A 103 10.98 -4.49 -18.07
CA VAL A 103 11.67 -3.25 -18.48
C VAL A 103 10.79 -2.47 -19.46
N ARG A 104 10.03 -3.18 -20.27
CA ARG A 104 9.07 -2.62 -21.20
C ARG A 104 7.96 -1.80 -20.53
N ASN A 105 7.52 -2.18 -19.34
CA ASN A 105 6.55 -1.42 -18.57
C ASN A 105 6.99 0.01 -18.28
N VAL A 106 8.30 0.25 -18.25
CA VAL A 106 8.84 1.58 -17.99
C VAL A 106 8.97 2.39 -19.29
N TYR A 107 9.24 1.74 -20.42
CA TYR A 107 9.66 2.42 -21.65
C TYR A 107 8.68 2.34 -22.83
N ASP A 108 7.81 1.34 -22.86
CA ASP A 108 6.92 1.11 -24.02
C ASP A 108 5.64 1.93 -23.98
N TYR A 109 5.42 2.71 -22.92
CA TYR A 109 4.24 3.55 -22.75
C TYR A 109 4.61 5.03 -22.90
N ASP A 110 3.66 5.84 -23.38
CA ASP A 110 3.87 7.28 -23.54
C ASP A 110 3.90 7.95 -22.18
N ASN A 111 5.09 8.09 -21.64
CA ASN A 111 5.34 8.54 -20.29
C ASN A 111 6.40 9.63 -20.31
N ASP A 112 5.96 10.87 -20.13
CA ASP A 112 6.82 12.06 -20.23
C ASP A 112 7.97 12.05 -19.22
N ALA A 113 7.80 11.47 -18.06
CA ALA A 113 8.83 11.44 -17.04
C ALA A 113 9.91 10.39 -17.33
N LEU A 114 9.51 9.15 -17.67
CA LEU A 114 10.44 8.06 -17.92
C LEU A 114 11.02 8.05 -19.34
N GLN A 115 10.35 8.66 -20.32
CA GLN A 115 10.88 8.77 -21.68
C GLN A 115 12.06 9.74 -21.82
N LYS A 116 12.25 10.62 -20.87
CA LYS A 116 13.45 11.50 -20.83
C LYS A 116 14.73 10.73 -20.56
N SER A 117 14.62 9.53 -20.03
CA SER A 117 15.75 8.67 -19.74
C SER A 117 16.09 7.75 -20.92
N LYS A 118 17.34 7.31 -20.99
CA LYS A 118 17.77 6.34 -21.99
C LYS A 118 17.11 4.99 -21.72
N HIS A 119 16.66 4.32 -22.78
CA HIS A 119 16.16 2.96 -22.73
C HIS A 119 17.22 2.01 -22.17
N GLU A 120 16.93 1.42 -21.03
CA GLU A 120 17.74 0.36 -20.46
C GLU A 120 17.03 -0.97 -20.62
N THR A 121 17.53 -1.81 -21.50
CA THR A 121 17.14 -3.21 -21.58
C THR A 121 17.86 -4.00 -20.49
N PHE A 122 17.41 -5.23 -20.20
CA PHE A 122 18.16 -6.14 -19.32
C PHE A 122 19.60 -6.34 -19.81
N SER A 123 19.81 -6.38 -21.14
CA SER A 123 21.15 -6.48 -21.72
C SER A 123 21.98 -5.23 -21.46
N ASP A 124 21.36 -4.05 -21.46
CA ASP A 124 22.04 -2.80 -21.16
C ASP A 124 22.40 -2.70 -19.69
N LEU A 125 21.47 -3.04 -18.78
CA LEU A 125 21.73 -3.14 -17.34
C LEU A 125 22.87 -4.13 -17.04
N LYS A 126 22.83 -5.30 -17.67
CA LYS A 126 23.90 -6.30 -17.54
C LYS A 126 25.24 -5.77 -18.05
N ALA A 127 25.25 -5.18 -19.24
CA ALA A 127 26.45 -4.62 -19.85
C ALA A 127 27.02 -3.46 -19.02
N ASN A 128 26.17 -2.64 -18.42
CA ASN A 128 26.58 -1.54 -17.55
C ASN A 128 27.17 -2.06 -16.23
N CYS A 129 26.57 -3.06 -15.64
CA CYS A 129 27.14 -3.74 -14.45
C CYS A 129 28.48 -4.42 -14.77
N GLU A 130 28.60 -5.09 -15.92
CA GLU A 130 29.85 -5.70 -16.39
C GLU A 130 30.94 -4.67 -16.70
N LYS A 131 30.59 -3.50 -17.21
CA LYS A 131 31.53 -2.39 -17.46
C LYS A 131 31.95 -1.68 -16.17
N ALA A 132 31.06 -1.60 -15.21
CA ALA A 132 31.35 -0.98 -13.93
C ALA A 132 32.38 -1.79 -13.13
N TYR A 133 32.45 -3.10 -13.38
CA TYR A 133 33.39 -4.00 -12.74
C TYR A 133 34.56 -4.33 -13.69
N ASP A 134 35.68 -3.66 -13.49
CA ASP A 134 36.91 -3.94 -14.24
C ASP A 134 37.73 -5.11 -13.69
N GLY A 135 37.29 -5.73 -12.61
CA GLY A 135 37.90 -6.88 -11.97
C GLY A 135 39.13 -6.57 -11.11
N THR A 136 39.48 -5.32 -10.94
CA THR A 136 40.72 -4.91 -10.28
C THR A 136 40.54 -4.49 -8.84
N ASP A 137 39.38 -3.97 -8.45
CA ASP A 137 39.09 -3.56 -7.07
C ASP A 137 37.62 -3.77 -6.71
N VAL A 138 37.37 -4.79 -5.87
CA VAL A 138 36.01 -5.12 -5.38
C VAL A 138 35.51 -4.12 -4.34
N ASP A 139 36.41 -3.42 -3.67
CA ASP A 139 36.08 -2.48 -2.61
C ASP A 139 35.85 -1.07 -3.15
N ASN A 140 36.36 -0.77 -4.36
CA ASN A 140 36.16 0.49 -5.06
C ASN A 140 35.94 0.24 -6.55
N PRO A 141 34.78 -0.28 -6.96
CA PRO A 141 34.52 -0.51 -8.36
C PRO A 141 34.57 0.82 -9.13
N VAL A 142 35.42 0.90 -10.16
CA VAL A 142 35.51 2.07 -11.03
C VAL A 142 34.34 2.00 -12.00
N PHE A 143 33.37 2.85 -11.82
CA PHE A 143 32.29 3.02 -12.79
C PHE A 143 32.80 3.78 -14.01
N ALA A 144 32.47 3.30 -15.20
CA ALA A 144 32.81 3.98 -16.43
C ALA A 144 32.27 5.41 -16.40
N THR A 145 33.17 6.38 -16.31
CA THR A 145 32.86 7.79 -16.48
C THR A 145 32.58 8.04 -17.96
N GLY A 146 31.32 8.02 -18.33
CA GLY A 146 30.94 8.30 -19.69
C GLY A 146 29.45 8.34 -19.85
N GLU A 147 28.92 9.53 -19.97
CA GLU A 147 27.51 9.88 -20.09
C GLU A 147 26.65 9.40 -18.89
N GLU A 148 26.11 10.35 -18.17
CA GLU A 148 25.17 10.19 -17.06
C GLU A 148 24.03 9.26 -17.51
N LEU A 149 24.15 7.98 -17.15
CA LEU A 149 23.07 7.03 -17.25
C LEU A 149 22.14 7.32 -16.08
N GLU A 150 21.07 8.03 -16.32
CA GLU A 150 19.97 8.08 -15.35
C GLU A 150 19.34 6.69 -15.28
N HIS A 151 19.66 5.97 -14.22
CA HIS A 151 19.10 4.64 -13.97
C HIS A 151 17.68 4.77 -13.38
N ASN A 152 16.65 4.63 -14.21
CA ASN A 152 15.27 4.62 -13.71
C ASN A 152 14.85 3.26 -13.17
N VAL A 153 15.57 2.21 -13.52
CA VAL A 153 15.28 0.84 -13.09
C VAL A 153 16.51 0.26 -12.43
N VAL A 154 16.34 -0.28 -11.26
CA VAL A 154 17.36 -1.05 -10.54
C VAL A 154 16.92 -2.51 -10.41
N MET A 155 17.87 -3.41 -10.20
CA MET A 155 17.57 -4.81 -10.00
C MET A 155 17.34 -5.10 -8.51
N GLY A 156 16.21 -5.70 -8.21
CA GLY A 156 15.94 -6.23 -6.88
C GLY A 156 16.55 -7.62 -6.68
N THR A 157 16.59 -8.07 -5.44
CA THR A 157 17.27 -9.30 -5.02
C THR A 157 16.55 -10.57 -5.36
N GLU A 158 15.26 -10.58 -5.28
CA GLU A 158 14.45 -11.75 -5.60
C GLU A 158 14.20 -11.91 -7.10
N ASN A 159 15.17 -11.52 -7.94
CA ASN A 159 15.01 -11.48 -9.38
C ASN A 159 13.82 -10.61 -9.84
N LYS A 160 13.67 -9.44 -9.24
CA LYS A 160 12.64 -8.45 -9.60
C LYS A 160 13.28 -7.18 -10.12
N TYR A 161 12.60 -6.51 -11.02
CA TYR A 161 12.92 -5.12 -11.36
C TYR A 161 12.16 -4.15 -10.45
N VAL A 162 12.84 -3.10 -10.06
CA VAL A 162 12.34 -2.05 -9.19
C VAL A 162 12.65 -0.71 -9.83
N LEU A 163 11.76 0.25 -9.79
CA LEU A 163 12.05 1.63 -10.13
C LEU A 163 13.09 2.18 -9.15
N ASN A 164 14.03 2.97 -9.64
CA ASN A 164 15.09 3.53 -8.80
C ASN A 164 14.53 4.64 -7.89
N PRO A 165 14.52 4.44 -6.56
CA PRO A 165 14.03 5.46 -5.63
C PRO A 165 14.83 6.76 -5.62
N ALA A 166 16.07 6.73 -6.11
CA ALA A 166 16.94 7.91 -6.20
C ALA A 166 16.70 8.74 -7.48
N SER A 167 15.92 8.22 -8.44
CA SER A 167 15.69 8.91 -9.71
C SER A 167 14.54 9.90 -9.61
N GLU A 168 14.79 11.16 -9.96
CA GLU A 168 13.76 12.20 -10.07
C GLU A 168 12.67 11.80 -11.09
N ASN A 169 13.05 11.16 -12.19
CA ASN A 169 12.09 10.65 -13.17
C ASN A 169 11.13 9.62 -12.57
N THR A 170 11.60 8.78 -11.64
CA THR A 170 10.75 7.83 -10.90
C THR A 170 9.75 8.57 -10.04
N ILE A 171 10.18 9.58 -9.32
CA ILE A 171 9.31 10.37 -8.44
C ILE A 171 8.24 11.10 -9.29
N GLU A 172 8.66 11.77 -10.36
CA GLU A 172 7.75 12.47 -11.28
C GLU A 172 6.73 11.51 -11.93
N HIS A 173 7.14 10.32 -12.31
CA HIS A 173 6.26 9.27 -12.82
C HIS A 173 5.20 8.85 -11.79
N LEU A 174 5.61 8.65 -10.54
CA LEU A 174 4.70 8.27 -9.48
C LEU A 174 3.73 9.40 -9.11
N GLU A 175 4.20 10.65 -9.07
CA GLU A 175 3.33 11.81 -8.89
C GLU A 175 2.27 11.91 -9.99
N ASN A 176 2.67 11.73 -11.24
CA ASN A 176 1.74 11.76 -12.39
C ASN A 176 0.74 10.60 -12.32
N THR A 177 1.18 9.39 -11.94
CA THR A 177 0.31 8.22 -11.75
C THR A 177 -0.71 8.45 -10.64
N ILE A 178 -0.28 8.96 -9.47
CA ILE A 178 -1.18 9.25 -8.34
C ILE A 178 -2.15 10.38 -8.68
N ARG A 179 -1.66 11.45 -9.30
CA ARG A 179 -2.50 12.56 -9.78
C ARG A 179 -3.60 12.07 -10.69
N GLU A 180 -3.25 11.26 -11.69
CA GLU A 180 -4.22 10.69 -12.64
C GLU A 180 -5.35 9.95 -11.94
N VAL A 181 -5.03 9.12 -10.95
CA VAL A 181 -6.04 8.34 -10.23
C VAL A 181 -6.87 9.23 -9.31
N VAL A 182 -6.24 10.10 -8.55
CA VAL A 182 -6.94 10.98 -7.59
C VAL A 182 -7.85 12.01 -8.30
N GLU A 183 -7.46 12.49 -9.49
CA GLU A 183 -8.27 13.45 -10.26
C GLU A 183 -9.45 12.80 -10.98
N ASN A 184 -9.30 11.55 -11.44
CA ASN A 184 -10.29 10.95 -12.34
C ASN A 184 -11.23 9.95 -11.65
N TYR A 185 -10.93 9.51 -10.42
CA TYR A 185 -11.70 8.47 -9.74
C TYR A 185 -12.14 8.89 -8.34
N ASP A 186 -13.34 8.49 -7.94
CA ASP A 186 -13.91 8.76 -6.61
C ASP A 186 -13.40 7.76 -5.55
N ILE A 187 -12.08 7.52 -5.52
CA ILE A 187 -11.46 6.67 -4.50
C ILE A 187 -11.45 7.34 -3.13
N ASP A 188 -11.54 6.54 -2.07
CA ASP A 188 -11.46 7.00 -0.68
C ASP A 188 -10.01 7.08 -0.17
N GLY A 189 -9.10 6.36 -0.80
CA GLY A 189 -7.68 6.41 -0.43
C GLY A 189 -6.73 5.85 -1.49
N ILE A 190 -5.49 6.36 -1.44
CA ILE A 190 -4.31 5.73 -2.04
C ILE A 190 -3.63 4.92 -0.95
N HIS A 191 -3.22 3.71 -1.27
CA HIS A 191 -2.56 2.81 -0.35
C HIS A 191 -1.27 2.24 -0.93
N PHE A 192 -0.18 2.31 -0.17
CA PHE A 192 1.07 1.62 -0.47
C PHE A 192 1.28 0.43 0.47
N ASP A 193 1.92 -0.60 -0.04
CA ASP A 193 2.40 -1.73 0.76
C ASP A 193 3.81 -1.49 1.34
N ASP A 194 4.58 -2.54 1.59
CA ASP A 194 5.92 -2.49 2.18
C ASP A 194 7.06 -2.57 1.16
N TYR A 195 6.79 -2.57 -0.13
CA TYR A 195 7.83 -2.68 -1.15
C TYR A 195 8.40 -1.31 -1.54
N PHE A 196 9.38 -0.85 -0.75
CA PHE A 196 10.16 0.36 -1.02
C PHE A 196 11.50 0.01 -1.69
N TYR A 197 12.64 0.22 -1.05
CA TYR A 197 13.86 -0.35 -1.57
C TYR A 197 13.81 -1.87 -1.53
N PRO A 198 14.54 -2.55 -2.41
CA PRO A 198 14.80 -3.98 -2.24
C PRO A 198 15.45 -4.26 -0.89
N ASP A 199 15.20 -5.47 -0.37
CA ASP A 199 15.78 -5.93 0.90
C ASP A 199 17.30 -5.76 0.92
N ASP A 200 17.84 -5.11 1.96
CA ASP A 200 19.25 -4.79 2.15
C ASP A 200 20.15 -6.03 2.02
N ALA A 201 19.78 -7.14 2.64
CA ALA A 201 20.62 -8.34 2.64
C ALA A 201 20.83 -8.95 1.25
N GLY A 202 19.88 -8.78 0.37
CA GLY A 202 19.97 -9.33 -0.97
C GLY A 202 20.26 -8.29 -2.04
N TYR A 203 19.86 -7.06 -1.80
CA TYR A 203 19.98 -5.92 -2.68
C TYR A 203 21.40 -5.70 -3.16
N LEU A 204 22.34 -6.00 -2.32
CA LEU A 204 23.74 -5.69 -2.49
C LEU A 204 24.53 -6.83 -3.10
N SER A 205 23.93 -8.00 -3.34
CA SER A 205 24.65 -9.14 -3.91
C SER A 205 24.23 -9.48 -5.33
N ILE A 206 24.52 -8.59 -6.27
CA ILE A 206 24.43 -8.93 -7.71
C ILE A 206 25.21 -10.22 -8.02
N GLY A 207 26.29 -10.48 -7.29
CA GLY A 207 27.11 -11.68 -7.44
C GLY A 207 26.40 -13.01 -7.12
N SER A 208 25.34 -13.01 -6.36
CA SER A 208 24.51 -14.21 -6.12
C SER A 208 23.48 -14.46 -7.21
N ASN A 209 23.20 -13.47 -8.06
CA ASN A 209 22.26 -13.59 -9.15
C ASN A 209 22.88 -14.44 -10.28
N SER A 210 22.19 -15.50 -10.69
CA SER A 210 22.66 -16.40 -11.74
C SER A 210 22.88 -15.72 -13.10
N ASN A 211 22.27 -14.55 -13.32
CA ASN A 211 22.42 -13.76 -14.54
C ASN A 211 23.74 -12.93 -14.57
N PHE A 212 24.38 -12.77 -13.41
CA PHE A 212 25.65 -12.07 -13.25
C PHE A 212 26.75 -12.99 -12.73
N LYS A 213 26.74 -14.24 -13.16
CA LYS A 213 27.74 -15.24 -12.76
C LYS A 213 29.17 -14.73 -12.94
N GLY A 214 29.93 -14.73 -11.85
CA GLY A 214 31.33 -14.37 -11.82
C GLY A 214 31.62 -12.92 -11.43
N LEU A 215 30.59 -12.11 -11.21
CA LEU A 215 30.72 -10.77 -10.66
C LEU A 215 30.48 -10.82 -9.16
N THR A 216 31.48 -10.47 -8.37
CA THR A 216 31.36 -10.34 -6.92
C THR A 216 31.50 -8.84 -6.61
N PHE A 217 30.44 -8.25 -6.12
CA PHE A 217 30.43 -6.84 -5.74
C PHE A 217 30.45 -6.73 -4.22
N SER A 218 31.04 -5.67 -3.69
CA SER A 218 30.90 -5.34 -2.28
C SER A 218 29.44 -4.97 -1.96
N THR A 219 29.10 -5.02 -0.70
CA THR A 219 27.76 -4.76 -0.17
C THR A 219 27.24 -3.34 -0.45
N GLU A 220 28.07 -2.42 -0.91
CA GLU A 220 27.70 -1.04 -1.22
C GLU A 220 27.34 -0.90 -2.71
N SER A 221 26.53 -1.74 -3.17
CA SER A 221 26.25 -2.14 -4.50
C SER A 221 26.13 -1.05 -5.54
N ILE A 222 26.55 -1.43 -6.66
CA ILE A 222 26.43 -0.90 -7.99
C ILE A 222 25.05 -0.30 -8.34
N ILE A 223 23.97 -0.77 -7.76
CA ILE A 223 22.61 -0.52 -8.25
C ILE A 223 22.22 0.96 -8.15
N ASP A 224 22.53 1.62 -7.06
CA ASP A 224 22.32 3.05 -6.85
C ASP A 224 23.62 3.78 -6.45
N TYR A 225 24.77 3.12 -6.55
CA TYR A 225 26.05 3.67 -6.11
C TYR A 225 26.46 4.91 -6.91
N GLN A 226 26.20 4.92 -8.21
CA GLN A 226 26.48 6.08 -9.06
C GLN A 226 25.62 7.29 -8.65
N ASP A 227 24.33 7.06 -8.37
CA ASP A 227 23.43 8.12 -7.89
C ASP A 227 23.90 8.67 -6.55
N TYR A 228 24.39 7.79 -5.67
CA TYR A 228 24.99 8.21 -4.41
C TYR A 228 26.29 8.99 -4.59
N GLN A 229 27.17 8.58 -5.53
CA GLN A 229 28.38 9.34 -5.84
C GLN A 229 28.04 10.73 -6.44
N ASN A 230 27.02 10.82 -7.27
CA ASN A 230 26.51 12.07 -7.78
C ASN A 230 25.98 12.96 -6.66
N TYR A 231 25.23 12.39 -5.71
CA TYR A 231 24.77 13.09 -4.52
C TYR A 231 25.95 13.67 -3.71
N LEU A 232 27.00 12.89 -3.44
CA LEU A 232 28.18 13.36 -2.70
C LEU A 232 28.93 14.45 -3.47
N SER A 233 29.11 14.30 -4.78
CA SER A 233 29.81 15.28 -5.62
C SER A 233 29.07 16.63 -5.71
N ASN A 234 27.76 16.62 -5.53
CA ASN A 234 26.93 17.81 -5.44
C ASN A 234 26.83 18.38 -4.01
N GLY A 235 27.68 17.93 -3.09
CA GLY A 235 27.76 18.46 -1.73
C GLY A 235 26.87 17.75 -0.71
N GLY A 236 26.32 16.60 -1.06
CA GLY A 236 25.59 15.74 -0.12
C GLY A 236 26.49 15.25 1.02
N SER A 237 25.92 15.04 2.21
CA SER A 237 26.66 14.67 3.42
C SER A 237 26.10 13.46 4.17
N LEU A 238 24.99 12.89 3.72
CA LEU A 238 24.44 11.67 4.32
C LEU A 238 25.28 10.46 3.94
N ASP A 239 25.40 9.51 4.85
CA ASP A 239 25.86 8.18 4.47
C ASP A 239 24.83 7.48 3.56
N ILE A 240 25.24 6.41 2.88
CA ILE A 240 24.42 5.75 1.87
C ILE A 240 23.09 5.22 2.43
N TYR A 241 23.06 4.77 3.68
CA TYR A 241 21.85 4.23 4.31
C TYR A 241 20.84 5.34 4.64
N ASN A 242 21.32 6.46 5.18
CA ASN A 242 20.50 7.63 5.43
C ASN A 242 20.07 8.30 4.13
N TRP A 243 20.93 8.33 3.12
CA TRP A 243 20.58 8.83 1.79
C TRP A 243 19.47 7.99 1.12
N ARG A 244 19.52 6.66 1.21
CA ARG A 244 18.45 5.78 0.70
C ARG A 244 17.11 6.03 1.42
N ARG A 245 17.13 6.18 2.75
CA ARG A 245 15.93 6.54 3.51
C ARG A 245 15.38 7.89 3.07
N GLU A 246 16.26 8.85 2.82
CA GLU A 246 15.84 10.18 2.40
C GLU A 246 15.21 10.17 1.00
N ASN A 247 15.68 9.35 0.08
CA ASN A 247 15.04 9.18 -1.24
C ASN A 247 13.60 8.68 -1.11
N VAL A 248 13.34 7.73 -0.21
CA VAL A 248 11.97 7.26 0.06
C VAL A 248 11.14 8.32 0.78
N ASN A 249 11.73 9.00 1.77
CA ASN A 249 11.07 10.09 2.49
C ASN A 249 10.61 11.19 1.55
N GLN A 250 11.45 11.60 0.60
CA GLN A 250 11.10 12.60 -0.41
C GLN A 250 9.88 12.19 -1.24
N LEU A 251 9.80 10.94 -1.67
CA LEU A 251 8.61 10.46 -2.38
C LEU A 251 7.36 10.61 -1.51
N ILE A 252 7.40 10.11 -0.27
CA ILE A 252 6.23 10.12 0.61
C ILE A 252 5.79 11.54 0.94
N GLU A 253 6.73 12.44 1.25
CA GLU A 253 6.44 13.86 1.49
C GLU A 253 5.80 14.52 0.27
N ARG A 254 6.38 14.33 -0.92
CA ARG A 254 5.87 14.93 -2.17
C ARG A 254 4.47 14.42 -2.50
N LEU A 255 4.22 13.12 -2.34
CA LEU A 255 2.90 12.54 -2.56
C LEU A 255 1.88 13.02 -1.52
N SER A 256 2.29 13.18 -0.27
CA SER A 256 1.45 13.79 0.77
C SER A 256 1.00 15.21 0.37
N ILE A 257 1.94 16.04 -0.03
CA ILE A 257 1.66 17.41 -0.49
C ILE A 257 0.75 17.39 -1.72
N LEU A 258 1.03 16.53 -2.69
CA LEU A 258 0.24 16.37 -3.90
C LEU A 258 -1.22 16.00 -3.58
N ILE A 259 -1.45 14.94 -2.80
CA ILE A 259 -2.79 14.46 -2.46
C ILE A 259 -3.56 15.52 -1.66
N ARG A 260 -2.91 16.19 -0.71
CA ARG A 260 -3.52 17.31 0.05
C ARG A 260 -3.95 18.46 -0.84
N ASN A 261 -3.13 18.81 -1.84
CA ASN A 261 -3.48 19.84 -2.79
C ASN A 261 -4.68 19.44 -3.67
N LEU A 262 -4.69 18.20 -4.15
CA LEU A 262 -5.80 17.67 -4.93
C LEU A 262 -7.10 17.62 -4.12
N ASN A 263 -7.01 17.27 -2.85
CA ASN A 263 -8.16 17.22 -1.94
C ASN A 263 -8.85 18.58 -1.75
N GLN A 264 -8.18 19.70 -2.01
CA GLN A 264 -8.81 21.02 -1.90
C GLN A 264 -9.97 21.24 -2.90
N THR A 265 -10.01 20.49 -3.97
CA THR A 265 -11.03 20.59 -5.03
C THR A 265 -11.93 19.35 -5.13
N ARG A 266 -11.64 18.30 -4.34
CA ARG A 266 -12.47 17.08 -4.34
C ARG A 266 -13.67 17.24 -3.41
N GLU A 267 -14.81 16.68 -3.81
CA GLU A 267 -15.99 16.59 -2.95
C GLU A 267 -15.75 15.66 -1.76
N LYS A 268 -15.07 14.53 -2.01
CA LYS A 268 -14.63 13.58 -0.98
C LYS A 268 -13.11 13.54 -0.94
N PRO A 269 -12.50 13.78 0.21
CA PRO A 269 -11.05 13.71 0.32
C PRO A 269 -10.57 12.28 0.14
N CYS A 270 -9.43 12.13 -0.55
CA CYS A 270 -8.70 10.89 -0.69
C CYS A 270 -7.66 10.79 0.42
N ALA A 271 -7.69 9.75 1.23
CA ALA A 271 -6.69 9.47 2.24
C ALA A 271 -5.40 8.90 1.61
N PHE A 272 -4.27 9.11 2.26
CA PHE A 272 -3.00 8.46 1.90
C PHE A 272 -2.55 7.54 3.04
N GLY A 273 -2.49 6.25 2.79
CA GLY A 273 -2.13 5.26 3.78
C GLY A 273 -1.07 4.28 3.33
N ILE A 274 -0.38 3.69 4.29
CA ILE A 274 0.70 2.74 4.03
C ILE A 274 0.60 1.54 4.97
N SER A 275 0.84 0.33 4.43
CA SER A 275 1.00 -0.89 5.20
C SER A 275 2.46 -1.39 5.15
N PRO A 276 3.35 -0.83 5.96
CA PRO A 276 4.76 -1.21 5.98
C PRO A 276 4.98 -2.51 6.76
N SER A 277 6.23 -3.03 6.74
CA SER A 277 6.64 -4.06 7.71
C SER A 277 6.24 -3.65 9.13
N GLY A 278 5.75 -4.60 9.90
CA GLY A 278 5.23 -4.33 11.25
C GLY A 278 6.23 -3.71 12.21
N ARG A 279 7.52 -4.05 12.05
CA ARG A 279 8.61 -3.49 12.86
C ARG A 279 9.25 -2.30 12.17
N TRP A 280 9.33 -1.16 12.87
CA TRP A 280 9.98 0.05 12.34
C TRP A 280 11.51 -0.06 12.30
N ALA A 281 12.17 0.00 13.45
CA ALA A 281 13.62 -0.07 13.61
C ALA A 281 13.97 -0.76 14.93
N PRO A 282 15.10 -1.47 15.03
CA PRO A 282 15.61 -1.90 16.33
C PRO A 282 16.14 -0.71 17.12
N SER A 283 16.14 -0.80 18.44
CA SER A 283 16.78 0.22 19.26
C SER A 283 18.31 0.25 19.02
N ILE A 284 18.94 1.41 19.20
CA ILE A 284 20.39 1.57 19.04
C ILE A 284 21.13 0.59 19.96
N GLU A 285 20.62 0.40 21.19
CA GLU A 285 21.25 -0.47 22.19
C GLU A 285 21.17 -1.95 21.81
N SER A 286 20.21 -2.31 20.96
CA SER A 286 20.06 -3.69 20.46
C SER A 286 21.03 -4.01 19.32
N CYS A 287 21.70 -3.00 18.77
CA CYS A 287 22.58 -3.15 17.62
C CYS A 287 24.06 -2.95 17.99
N PRO A 288 25.00 -3.56 17.24
CA PRO A 288 26.42 -3.29 17.38
C PRO A 288 26.72 -1.79 17.22
N ALA A 289 27.70 -1.30 17.94
CA ALA A 289 28.13 0.11 17.83
C ALA A 289 28.50 0.45 16.38
N GLY A 290 27.94 1.56 15.88
CA GLY A 290 28.14 2.02 14.50
C GLY A 290 27.26 1.33 13.45
N SER A 291 26.33 0.46 13.86
CA SER A 291 25.37 -0.13 12.95
C SER A 291 24.39 0.92 12.41
N HIS A 292 24.16 0.93 11.11
CA HIS A 292 23.15 1.75 10.44
C HIS A 292 21.71 1.28 10.70
N ARG A 293 21.54 0.10 11.32
CA ARG A 293 20.24 -0.54 11.50
C ARG A 293 19.42 0.05 12.63
N GLY A 294 20.10 0.44 13.74
CA GLY A 294 19.43 0.94 14.95
C GLY A 294 18.97 2.39 14.84
N ALA A 295 17.84 2.71 15.46
CA ALA A 295 17.35 4.06 15.59
C ALA A 295 17.04 4.43 17.04
N GLU A 296 17.12 5.73 17.38
CA GLU A 296 16.72 6.23 18.69
C GLU A 296 15.23 6.00 18.93
N GLY A 297 14.90 5.47 20.09
CA GLY A 297 13.53 5.11 20.43
C GLY A 297 12.98 3.92 19.64
N GLY A 298 13.84 3.16 18.97
CA GLY A 298 13.49 1.96 18.25
C GLY A 298 12.90 0.86 19.14
N MET A 299 12.40 -0.20 18.50
CA MET A 299 11.77 -1.32 19.17
C MET A 299 12.80 -2.15 19.94
N SER A 300 12.38 -2.71 21.07
CA SER A 300 13.16 -3.76 21.72
C SER A 300 13.18 -5.00 20.82
N GLY A 301 14.29 -5.70 20.78
CA GLY A 301 14.44 -6.92 19.98
C GLY A 301 15.84 -7.09 19.43
N THR A 302 16.04 -8.10 18.59
CA THR A 302 17.38 -8.34 18.01
C THR A 302 17.59 -7.46 16.79
N CYS A 303 18.81 -6.91 16.67
CA CYS A 303 19.20 -6.08 15.52
C CYS A 303 19.01 -6.77 14.16
N ASN A 304 19.01 -8.10 14.13
CA ASN A 304 18.94 -8.89 12.91
C ASN A 304 17.50 -9.30 12.50
N ASN A 305 16.47 -8.85 13.21
CA ASN A 305 15.11 -9.02 12.74
C ASN A 305 14.86 -8.12 11.50
N TYR A 306 13.80 -8.39 10.79
CA TYR A 306 13.39 -7.61 9.63
C TYR A 306 12.66 -6.34 10.07
N TYR A 307 13.11 -5.17 9.60
CA TYR A 307 12.60 -3.85 9.94
C TYR A 307 12.44 -2.97 8.71
N SER A 308 11.39 -2.16 8.66
CA SER A 308 11.16 -1.23 7.55
C SER A 308 12.30 -0.21 7.40
N TYR A 309 12.81 0.33 8.50
CA TYR A 309 13.86 1.34 8.55
C TYR A 309 15.21 0.86 8.00
N SER A 310 15.64 -0.35 8.38
CA SER A 310 16.96 -0.85 8.04
C SER A 310 17.00 -1.72 6.79
N ASP A 311 15.95 -2.50 6.55
CA ASP A 311 15.96 -3.47 5.47
C ASP A 311 15.30 -2.93 4.18
N LEU A 312 14.33 -2.03 4.32
CA LEU A 312 13.61 -1.43 3.20
C LEU A 312 13.89 0.08 3.03
N PHE A 313 14.72 0.66 3.89
CA PHE A 313 15.01 2.10 3.94
C PHE A 313 13.76 2.97 4.06
N ALA A 314 12.73 2.45 4.71
CA ALA A 314 11.43 3.06 4.89
C ALA A 314 11.28 3.58 6.32
N ASP A 315 11.43 4.90 6.52
CA ASP A 315 11.32 5.53 7.83
C ASP A 315 9.87 5.83 8.18
N THR A 316 9.10 4.76 8.38
CA THR A 316 7.66 4.83 8.59
C THR A 316 7.25 5.61 9.84
N LYS A 317 8.13 5.66 10.86
CA LYS A 317 7.89 6.47 12.05
C LYS A 317 7.96 7.97 11.72
N LYS A 318 8.96 8.39 10.92
CA LYS A 318 9.07 9.77 10.44
C LYS A 318 7.80 10.19 9.69
N TRP A 319 7.26 9.32 8.83
CA TRP A 319 6.05 9.65 8.08
C TRP A 319 4.82 9.85 8.96
N VAL A 320 4.75 9.16 10.09
CA VAL A 320 3.73 9.38 11.13
C VAL A 320 4.00 10.66 11.91
N ASP A 321 5.23 10.89 12.34
CA ASP A 321 5.61 12.06 13.16
C ASP A 321 5.43 13.38 12.39
N GLU A 322 5.73 13.38 11.09
CA GLU A 322 5.55 14.53 10.18
C GLU A 322 4.13 14.61 9.59
N GLU A 323 3.26 13.66 9.94
CA GLU A 323 1.88 13.61 9.45
C GLU A 323 1.78 13.55 7.91
N TRP A 324 2.74 12.90 7.24
CA TRP A 324 2.73 12.77 5.78
C TRP A 324 1.72 11.75 5.28
N ILE A 325 1.23 10.88 6.15
CA ILE A 325 0.21 9.87 5.86
C ILE A 325 -1.01 10.04 6.76
N ASP A 326 -2.16 9.59 6.30
CA ASP A 326 -3.41 9.68 7.05
C ASP A 326 -3.66 8.44 7.91
N TYR A 327 -3.16 7.28 7.46
CA TYR A 327 -3.21 6.05 8.25
C TYR A 327 -2.00 5.15 8.02
N LEU A 328 -1.68 4.38 9.05
CA LEU A 328 -0.65 3.36 9.06
C LEU A 328 -1.25 2.00 9.37
N ILE A 329 -0.85 0.98 8.60
CA ILE A 329 -1.24 -0.43 8.83
C ILE A 329 0.03 -1.26 9.03
N PRO A 330 0.66 -1.30 10.20
CA PRO A 330 1.81 -2.16 10.44
C PRO A 330 1.43 -3.62 10.16
N GLN A 331 2.17 -4.31 9.30
CA GLN A 331 1.97 -5.73 8.99
C GLN A 331 2.42 -6.60 10.18
N ALA A 332 1.57 -6.67 11.22
CA ALA A 332 1.82 -7.49 12.40
C ALA A 332 1.49 -8.97 12.13
N TYR A 333 2.13 -9.55 11.10
CA TYR A 333 1.84 -10.88 10.55
C TYR A 333 2.53 -11.99 11.36
N THR A 334 2.39 -11.91 12.68
CA THR A 334 2.92 -12.89 13.65
C THR A 334 1.82 -13.29 14.63
N GLN A 335 2.01 -14.42 15.33
CA GLN A 335 1.08 -14.82 16.37
C GLN A 335 1.13 -13.85 17.55
N LEU A 336 0.07 -13.82 18.33
CA LEU A 336 -0.11 -12.93 19.47
C LEU A 336 1.09 -12.96 20.43
N LEU A 337 1.62 -14.15 20.69
CA LEU A 337 2.73 -14.36 21.65
C LEU A 337 4.11 -14.28 20.99
N ASP A 338 4.20 -14.31 19.65
CA ASP A 338 5.45 -14.41 18.92
C ASP A 338 5.88 -13.10 18.26
N GLY A 339 5.26 -11.97 18.65
CA GLY A 339 5.66 -10.64 18.17
C GLY A 339 4.52 -9.67 17.92
N TYR A 340 3.26 -10.11 17.75
CA TYR A 340 2.13 -9.20 17.54
C TYR A 340 1.99 -8.17 18.67
N ARG A 341 2.09 -8.60 19.93
CA ARG A 341 2.05 -7.71 21.11
C ARG A 341 3.12 -6.65 21.05
N GLU A 342 4.37 -7.07 20.80
CA GLU A 342 5.51 -6.16 20.71
C GLU A 342 5.27 -5.06 19.65
N ILE A 343 4.79 -5.46 18.48
CA ILE A 343 4.52 -4.53 17.36
C ILE A 343 3.39 -3.57 17.73
N MET A 344 2.26 -4.08 18.19
CA MET A 344 1.08 -3.24 18.41
C MET A 344 1.20 -2.38 19.67
N ASP A 345 1.82 -2.86 20.73
CA ASP A 345 2.08 -2.06 21.92
C ASP A 345 3.00 -0.88 21.61
N TRP A 346 4.06 -1.14 20.82
CA TRP A 346 5.00 -0.09 20.43
C TRP A 346 4.32 0.98 19.55
N TRP A 347 3.61 0.58 18.49
CA TRP A 347 2.93 1.54 17.63
C TRP A 347 1.82 2.29 18.37
N SER A 348 1.06 1.62 19.21
CA SER A 348 0.02 2.25 20.04
C SER A 348 0.60 3.31 20.98
N GLU A 349 1.75 3.04 21.61
CA GLU A 349 2.48 4.00 22.43
C GLU A 349 2.95 5.20 21.62
N LYS A 350 3.60 4.96 20.47
CA LYS A 350 4.18 6.03 19.65
C LYS A 350 3.12 6.91 18.99
N MET A 351 1.95 6.36 18.72
CA MET A 351 0.87 7.07 18.02
C MET A 351 -0.25 7.57 18.94
N VAL A 352 -0.11 7.47 20.25
CA VAL A 352 -1.18 7.79 21.22
C VAL A 352 -1.81 9.18 21.02
N ASN A 353 -1.02 10.17 20.62
CA ASN A 353 -1.46 11.55 20.35
C ASN A 353 -1.37 11.92 18.87
N SER A 354 -1.05 10.99 17.99
CA SER A 354 -0.95 11.28 16.56
C SER A 354 -2.34 11.39 15.94
N PRO A 355 -2.59 12.33 15.02
CA PRO A 355 -3.81 12.34 14.22
C PRO A 355 -3.85 11.20 13.19
N VAL A 356 -2.70 10.63 12.81
CA VAL A 356 -2.60 9.48 11.92
C VAL A 356 -3.33 8.29 12.52
N LYS A 357 -4.20 7.63 11.76
CA LYS A 357 -4.94 6.45 12.24
C LYS A 357 -4.04 5.22 12.24
N LEU A 358 -4.19 4.40 13.28
CA LEU A 358 -3.46 3.13 13.42
C LEU A 358 -4.41 1.96 13.18
N TYR A 359 -4.19 1.21 12.11
CA TYR A 359 -4.92 -0.04 11.86
C TYR A 359 -3.99 -1.24 12.05
N ALA A 360 -4.44 -2.26 12.77
CA ALA A 360 -3.64 -3.47 12.93
C ALA A 360 -3.73 -4.34 11.68
N GLY A 361 -2.60 -4.54 11.00
CA GLY A 361 -2.48 -5.50 9.90
C GLY A 361 -2.40 -6.93 10.42
N THR A 362 -3.34 -7.79 10.05
CA THR A 362 -3.43 -9.18 10.51
C THR A 362 -3.38 -10.18 9.37
N ALA A 363 -2.74 -11.34 9.61
CA ALA A 363 -2.45 -12.34 8.58
C ALA A 363 -3.46 -13.49 8.57
N LEU A 364 -4.55 -13.37 7.81
CA LEU A 364 -5.46 -14.49 7.59
C LEU A 364 -4.80 -15.68 6.89
N TYR A 365 -3.83 -15.41 6.03
CA TYR A 365 -3.15 -16.44 5.24
C TYR A 365 -2.29 -17.39 6.09
N GLN A 366 -1.89 -16.95 7.28
CA GLN A 366 -1.07 -17.73 8.19
C GLN A 366 -1.88 -18.66 9.12
N LEU A 367 -3.19 -18.49 9.22
CA LEU A 367 -4.00 -19.24 10.20
C LEU A 367 -3.95 -20.76 10.00
N ASP A 368 -3.86 -21.22 8.76
CA ASP A 368 -3.71 -22.66 8.47
C ASP A 368 -2.34 -23.17 8.92
N GLU A 369 -1.27 -22.42 8.66
CA GLU A 369 0.10 -22.75 9.07
C GLU A 369 0.26 -22.70 10.59
N TRP A 370 -0.26 -21.67 11.25
CA TRP A 370 -0.25 -21.57 12.72
C TRP A 370 -1.14 -22.61 13.40
N GLY A 371 -2.01 -23.24 12.66
CA GLY A 371 -2.94 -24.22 13.21
C GLY A 371 -4.02 -23.63 14.13
N ASN A 372 -4.18 -22.30 14.17
CA ASN A 372 -5.03 -21.57 15.11
C ASN A 372 -6.00 -20.64 14.37
N GLN A 373 -7.26 -21.04 14.25
CA GLN A 373 -8.32 -20.23 13.64
C GLN A 373 -8.78 -19.04 14.51
N ASP A 374 -8.47 -19.07 15.81
CA ASP A 374 -8.94 -18.07 16.76
C ASP A 374 -7.96 -16.90 16.92
N GLU A 375 -6.81 -16.98 16.26
CA GLU A 375 -5.69 -16.06 16.44
C GLU A 375 -6.08 -14.60 16.24
N VAL A 376 -6.76 -14.27 15.13
CA VAL A 376 -7.18 -12.89 14.84
C VAL A 376 -8.15 -12.37 15.92
N TYR A 377 -9.04 -13.22 16.39
CA TYR A 377 -9.95 -12.87 17.50
C TYR A 377 -9.17 -12.54 18.78
N TYR A 378 -8.15 -13.33 19.12
CA TYR A 378 -7.31 -13.06 20.29
C TYR A 378 -6.49 -11.78 20.12
N GLN A 379 -6.01 -11.47 18.92
CA GLN A 379 -5.32 -10.21 18.61
C GLN A 379 -6.23 -9.00 18.83
N VAL A 380 -7.47 -9.05 18.33
CA VAL A 380 -8.48 -8.01 18.57
C VAL A 380 -8.80 -7.86 20.07
N ARG A 381 -9.03 -8.96 20.75
CA ARG A 381 -9.31 -8.95 22.21
C ARG A 381 -8.14 -8.43 23.03
N TYR A 382 -6.92 -8.74 22.62
CA TYR A 382 -5.73 -8.21 23.26
C TYR A 382 -5.70 -6.68 23.21
N ASN A 383 -5.80 -6.09 22.03
CA ASN A 383 -5.78 -4.63 21.88
C ASN A 383 -6.91 -3.97 22.70
N GLN A 384 -8.11 -4.54 22.68
CA GLN A 384 -9.24 -4.04 23.49
C GLN A 384 -8.99 -4.13 25.00
N SER A 385 -8.34 -5.21 25.47
CA SER A 385 -8.12 -5.46 26.90
C SER A 385 -6.97 -4.64 27.47
N THR A 386 -5.96 -4.31 26.66
CA THR A 386 -4.80 -3.50 27.07
C THR A 386 -5.06 -2.00 26.95
N GLY A 387 -6.12 -1.60 26.26
CA GLY A 387 -6.40 -0.21 25.94
C GLY A 387 -5.46 0.35 24.89
N ASN A 388 -4.83 -0.50 24.06
CA ASN A 388 -4.04 -0.09 22.93
C ASN A 388 -4.90 0.73 21.99
N ARG A 389 -4.38 1.87 21.54
CA ARG A 389 -4.99 2.65 20.48
C ARG A 389 -4.89 1.85 19.18
N VAL A 390 -6.01 1.36 18.69
CA VAL A 390 -6.16 0.76 17.36
C VAL A 390 -7.48 1.24 16.80
N ASP A 391 -7.41 2.02 15.72
CA ASP A 391 -8.58 2.64 15.08
C ASP A 391 -9.34 1.65 14.18
N GLY A 392 -8.72 0.52 13.82
CA GLY A 392 -9.32 -0.53 13.01
C GLY A 392 -8.38 -1.70 12.72
N TYR A 393 -8.81 -2.60 11.83
CA TYR A 393 -8.07 -3.81 11.47
C TYR A 393 -8.09 -3.99 9.96
N SER A 394 -6.95 -4.41 9.41
CA SER A 394 -6.81 -4.81 8.01
C SER A 394 -6.44 -6.28 7.93
N LEU A 395 -7.14 -7.02 7.06
CA LEU A 395 -7.00 -8.47 6.92
C LEU A 395 -6.28 -8.82 5.61
N PHE A 396 -5.14 -9.47 5.69
CA PHE A 396 -4.44 -9.99 4.52
C PHE A 396 -4.54 -11.53 4.49
N SER A 397 -5.29 -12.14 3.54
CA SER A 397 -5.95 -11.51 2.42
C SER A 397 -7.33 -12.13 2.17
N TYR A 398 -8.12 -11.50 1.31
CA TYR A 398 -9.44 -11.99 0.89
C TYR A 398 -9.46 -13.47 0.49
N LYS A 399 -8.44 -13.93 -0.25
CA LYS A 399 -8.31 -15.33 -0.66
C LYS A 399 -8.53 -16.31 0.50
N ASN A 400 -8.07 -15.96 1.68
CA ASN A 400 -8.09 -16.80 2.86
C ASN A 400 -9.39 -16.68 3.68
N MET A 401 -10.23 -15.68 3.40
CA MET A 401 -11.52 -15.50 4.11
C MET A 401 -12.52 -16.61 3.85
N ASN A 402 -12.40 -17.31 2.72
CA ASN A 402 -13.39 -18.30 2.27
C ASN A 402 -12.90 -19.75 2.35
N ILE A 403 -11.65 -19.98 2.77
CA ILE A 403 -11.02 -21.30 2.83
C ILE A 403 -10.39 -21.57 4.20
N GLY A 404 -10.19 -22.83 4.51
CA GLY A 404 -9.40 -23.28 5.66
C GLY A 404 -9.79 -22.65 6.99
N LYS A 405 -8.79 -22.40 7.81
CA LYS A 405 -8.95 -21.75 9.13
C LYS A 405 -9.31 -20.27 9.00
N GLY A 406 -8.92 -19.61 7.91
CA GLY A 406 -9.32 -18.23 7.63
C GLY A 406 -10.83 -18.06 7.63
N LYS A 407 -11.56 -18.95 6.93
CA LYS A 407 -13.04 -18.94 6.93
C LYS A 407 -13.63 -19.14 8.33
N ILE A 408 -13.04 -20.04 9.12
CA ILE A 408 -13.49 -20.29 10.50
C ILE A 408 -13.22 -19.05 11.36
N GLY A 409 -12.02 -18.47 11.26
CA GLY A 409 -11.63 -17.26 11.97
C GLY A 409 -12.56 -16.08 11.65
N MET A 410 -12.91 -15.86 10.38
CA MET A 410 -13.85 -14.80 9.99
C MET A 410 -15.25 -15.01 10.59
N ASN A 411 -15.75 -16.24 10.65
CA ASN A 411 -17.01 -16.52 11.34
C ASN A 411 -16.94 -16.21 12.84
N TYR A 412 -15.81 -16.50 13.49
CA TYR A 412 -15.55 -16.09 14.89
C TYR A 412 -15.57 -14.57 15.02
N MET A 413 -14.86 -13.86 14.15
CA MET A 413 -14.84 -12.39 14.17
C MET A 413 -16.24 -11.81 14.02
N HIS A 414 -17.00 -12.25 13.03
CA HIS A 414 -18.38 -11.79 12.83
C HIS A 414 -19.28 -12.09 14.02
N THR A 415 -19.14 -13.26 14.64
CA THR A 415 -20.01 -13.70 15.73
C THR A 415 -19.65 -13.07 17.07
N LEU A 416 -18.37 -12.86 17.35
CA LEU A 416 -17.88 -12.53 18.68
C LEU A 416 -17.37 -11.09 18.82
N ALA A 417 -16.84 -10.48 17.74
CA ALA A 417 -16.24 -9.15 17.78
C ALA A 417 -16.95 -8.16 16.85
N TRP A 418 -17.06 -8.44 15.56
CA TRP A 418 -17.62 -7.53 14.55
C TRP A 418 -19.08 -7.85 14.24
N LYS A 419 -19.90 -7.75 15.25
CA LYS A 419 -21.34 -8.16 15.19
C LYS A 419 -22.22 -7.19 14.41
N THR A 420 -21.76 -5.96 14.24
CA THR A 420 -22.50 -4.87 13.63
C THR A 420 -21.59 -4.11 12.70
N ASN A 421 -22.18 -3.40 11.73
CA ASN A 421 -21.44 -2.45 10.92
C ASN A 421 -20.82 -1.35 11.81
N ALA A 422 -19.71 -0.80 11.35
CA ALA A 422 -19.04 0.33 11.96
C ALA A 422 -18.80 1.43 10.90
N LEU A 423 -18.83 2.68 11.33
CA LEU A 423 -18.40 3.79 10.49
C LEU A 423 -16.88 3.72 10.31
N THR A 424 -16.42 4.12 9.13
CA THR A 424 -14.99 4.33 8.91
C THR A 424 -14.50 5.53 9.72
N PRO A 425 -13.27 5.50 10.26
CA PRO A 425 -12.70 6.64 10.96
C PRO A 425 -12.60 7.87 10.05
N THR A 426 -12.85 9.04 10.62
CA THR A 426 -12.61 10.31 9.93
C THR A 426 -11.15 10.71 10.03
N TYR A 427 -10.62 11.34 8.98
CA TYR A 427 -9.26 11.85 8.94
C TYR A 427 -9.29 13.37 9.23
N ASP A 428 -8.64 13.78 10.32
CA ASP A 428 -8.75 15.15 10.87
C ASP A 428 -7.88 16.20 10.14
N PHE A 429 -6.97 15.75 9.24
CA PHE A 429 -6.02 16.62 8.55
C PHE A 429 -6.66 17.65 7.62
N TYR A 430 -7.85 17.36 7.12
CA TYR A 430 -8.42 18.15 6.05
C TYR A 430 -9.20 19.35 6.53
N ASN A 431 -9.20 19.65 7.83
CA ASN A 431 -9.98 20.76 8.42
C ASN A 431 -11.42 20.84 7.89
N TYR A 432 -11.94 19.70 7.44
CA TYR A 432 -13.34 19.59 7.06
C TYR A 432 -14.16 19.76 8.34
N LYS A 433 -14.57 21.00 8.62
CA LYS A 433 -15.55 21.27 9.64
C LYS A 433 -16.89 20.70 9.20
N HIS A 434 -17.01 19.40 9.24
CA HIS A 434 -18.29 18.74 9.08
C HIS A 434 -19.05 18.79 10.41
N THR A 435 -19.52 19.92 10.76
CA THR A 435 -20.67 19.99 11.63
C THR A 435 -21.87 19.67 10.75
N ILE A 436 -22.28 18.41 10.70
CA ILE A 436 -23.59 18.05 10.13
C ILE A 436 -24.61 18.66 11.06
N GLU A 437 -25.04 19.89 10.78
CA GLU A 437 -26.07 20.59 11.54
C GLU A 437 -27.48 20.05 11.27
N LYS A 438 -27.63 19.17 10.28
CA LYS A 438 -28.94 18.66 9.86
C LYS A 438 -28.86 17.17 9.51
N ASN A 439 -29.82 16.41 10.02
CA ASN A 439 -30.12 15.08 9.51
C ASN A 439 -30.77 15.19 8.12
N ALA A 440 -30.37 14.32 7.20
CA ALA A 440 -31.09 14.21 5.93
C ALA A 440 -32.55 13.80 6.18
N SER A 441 -33.49 14.51 5.58
CA SER A 441 -34.90 14.15 5.70
C SER A 441 -35.23 13.07 4.68
N VAL A 442 -35.86 11.97 5.12
CA VAL A 442 -36.40 10.97 4.21
C VAL A 442 -37.64 11.57 3.53
N LEU A 443 -37.54 11.76 2.21
CA LEU A 443 -38.64 12.32 1.40
C LEU A 443 -39.63 11.23 0.99
N LYS A 444 -39.16 10.01 0.71
CA LYS A 444 -40.00 8.94 0.20
C LYS A 444 -39.43 7.57 0.54
N ILE A 445 -40.32 6.65 0.87
CA ILE A 445 -40.04 5.21 0.98
C ILE A 445 -40.92 4.49 -0.01
N GLU A 446 -40.34 3.77 -0.94
CA GLU A 446 -41.08 2.96 -1.95
C GLU A 446 -40.70 1.49 -1.78
N GLU A 447 -41.69 0.62 -1.60
CA GLU A 447 -41.47 -0.82 -1.68
C GLU A 447 -41.39 -1.25 -3.15
N LEU A 448 -40.21 -1.79 -3.53
CA LEU A 448 -39.96 -2.26 -4.91
C LEU A 448 -40.35 -3.73 -5.09
N SER A 449 -40.14 -4.53 -4.01
CA SER A 449 -40.55 -5.93 -3.93
C SER A 449 -40.56 -6.34 -2.45
N GLU A 450 -40.98 -7.55 -2.12
CA GLU A 450 -40.97 -8.04 -0.74
C GLU A 450 -39.60 -7.82 -0.09
N LYS A 451 -39.54 -6.99 0.98
CA LYS A 451 -38.37 -6.58 1.73
C LYS A 451 -37.32 -5.71 1.00
N ASN A 452 -37.61 -5.25 -0.21
CA ASN A 452 -36.75 -4.30 -0.93
C ASN A 452 -37.43 -2.93 -0.98
N TYR A 453 -36.76 -1.92 -0.46
CA TYR A 453 -37.26 -0.55 -0.38
C TYR A 453 -36.28 0.42 -1.03
N ARG A 454 -36.85 1.41 -1.75
CA ARG A 454 -36.12 2.60 -2.19
C ARG A 454 -36.36 3.71 -1.20
N LEU A 455 -35.29 4.26 -0.65
CA LEU A 455 -35.31 5.46 0.18
C LEU A 455 -34.84 6.64 -0.65
N THR A 456 -35.62 7.71 -0.65
CA THR A 456 -35.23 9.00 -1.23
C THR A 456 -35.11 10.00 -0.09
N TYR A 457 -34.00 10.73 -0.02
CA TYR A 457 -33.71 11.70 1.02
C TYR A 457 -33.09 12.97 0.46
N ASP A 458 -33.14 14.05 1.22
CA ASP A 458 -32.52 15.33 0.85
C ASP A 458 -31.00 15.20 0.85
N ILE A 459 -30.37 15.82 -0.14
CA ILE A 459 -28.92 15.96 -0.16
C ILE A 459 -28.53 17.00 0.90
N VAL A 460 -27.60 16.61 1.78
CA VAL A 460 -26.93 17.50 2.69
C VAL A 460 -25.62 17.92 2.05
N ASN A 461 -25.48 19.21 1.73
CA ASN A 461 -24.23 19.72 1.17
C ASN A 461 -23.07 19.42 2.12
N ASP A 462 -21.93 19.08 1.56
CA ASP A 462 -20.70 18.72 2.25
C ASP A 462 -20.75 17.41 3.08
N ALA A 463 -21.80 16.62 2.95
CA ALA A 463 -21.83 15.27 3.54
C ALA A 463 -20.92 14.32 2.74
N LYS A 464 -19.95 13.69 3.42
CA LYS A 464 -19.08 12.65 2.82
C LYS A 464 -19.89 11.39 2.46
N GLY A 465 -20.95 11.13 3.20
CA GLY A 465 -21.82 9.99 3.03
C GLY A 465 -23.01 10.04 3.99
N TYR A 466 -23.84 9.02 3.94
CA TYR A 466 -25.01 8.89 4.79
C TYR A 466 -24.97 7.58 5.57
N ALA A 467 -25.29 7.64 6.85
CA ALA A 467 -25.45 6.46 7.69
C ALA A 467 -26.92 6.17 7.93
N LEU A 468 -27.37 4.98 7.53
CA LEU A 468 -28.73 4.52 7.76
C LEU A 468 -28.79 3.65 9.02
N TYR A 469 -29.55 4.09 10.01
CA TYR A 469 -29.78 3.32 11.24
C TYR A 469 -31.16 2.67 11.22
N LYS A 470 -31.22 1.42 11.65
CA LYS A 470 -32.47 0.69 11.81
C LYS A 470 -32.88 0.67 13.28
N ILE A 471 -33.95 1.37 13.61
CA ILE A 471 -34.54 1.41 14.97
C ILE A 471 -35.94 0.78 14.94
N ILE A 472 -36.36 0.17 16.05
CA ILE A 472 -37.68 -0.44 16.21
C ILE A 472 -38.65 0.52 16.89
N SER A 473 -38.14 1.35 17.81
CA SER A 473 -38.93 2.38 18.50
C SER A 473 -38.10 3.65 18.74
N ASN A 474 -38.80 4.77 18.99
CA ASN A 474 -38.12 6.03 19.33
C ASN A 474 -37.41 5.98 20.68
N ASP A 475 -37.69 4.99 21.52
CA ASP A 475 -36.99 4.81 22.80
C ASP A 475 -35.52 4.37 22.63
N GLU A 476 -35.16 3.94 21.41
CA GLU A 476 -33.78 3.61 21.04
C GLU A 476 -32.95 4.85 20.71
N ILE A 477 -33.56 6.02 20.68
CA ILE A 477 -32.91 7.32 20.49
C ILE A 477 -32.75 7.95 21.88
N VAL A 478 -31.52 7.99 22.38
CA VAL A 478 -31.21 8.56 23.71
C VAL A 478 -30.47 9.90 23.52
N ASN A 479 -31.08 10.98 24.01
CA ASN A 479 -30.55 12.34 23.88
C ASN A 479 -30.26 12.79 22.43
N GLY A 480 -31.03 12.25 21.46
CA GLY A 480 -30.81 12.52 20.03
C GLY A 480 -29.75 11.66 19.37
N GLU A 481 -29.18 10.72 20.10
CA GLU A 481 -28.16 9.78 19.60
C GLU A 481 -28.78 8.37 19.45
N ILE A 482 -28.33 7.67 18.43
CA ILE A 482 -28.69 6.28 18.13
C ILE A 482 -27.45 5.40 18.38
N ASP A 483 -27.65 4.30 19.10
CA ASP A 483 -26.57 3.34 19.37
C ASP A 483 -25.94 2.84 18.06
N ALA A 484 -24.61 2.87 17.98
CA ALA A 484 -23.86 2.45 16.80
C ALA A 484 -24.19 1.02 16.33
N SER A 485 -24.64 0.15 17.25
CA SER A 485 -25.10 -1.21 16.93
C SER A 485 -26.35 -1.26 16.04
N LYS A 486 -27.03 -0.11 15.85
CA LYS A 486 -28.20 0.03 14.99
C LYS A 486 -27.85 0.45 13.57
N LEU A 487 -26.57 0.73 13.28
CA LEU A 487 -26.11 1.05 11.94
C LEU A 487 -26.45 -0.10 10.99
N TYR A 488 -27.25 0.22 9.99
CA TYR A 488 -27.74 -0.76 9.02
C TYR A 488 -26.92 -0.72 7.74
N LYS A 489 -26.68 0.48 7.19
CA LYS A 489 -25.96 0.70 5.93
C LYS A 489 -25.32 2.08 5.91
N MET A 490 -24.21 2.20 5.20
CA MET A 490 -23.59 3.46 4.77
C MET A 490 -23.79 3.64 3.26
N ASN A 491 -23.87 4.88 2.81
CA ASN A 491 -23.90 5.29 1.40
C ASN A 491 -23.02 6.51 1.23
#